data_4877b213acd50660f862dd221a1a8990
#
_entry.id   4877b213acd50660f862dd221a1a8990
#
_cell.length_a   1.000
_cell.length_b   1.000
_cell.length_c   1.000
_cell.angle_alpha   90.00
_cell.angle_beta   90.00
_cell.angle_gamma   90.00
#
_symmetry.space_group_name_H-M   'P 1'
#
loop_
_entity.id
_entity.type
_entity.pdbx_description
1 polymer ?
#
loop_
_entity_poly.entity_id
_entity_poly.type
_entity_poly.pdbx_seq_one_letter_code
_entity_poly.pdbx_strand_id
1 'polypeptide(L)'
;MIQARILIIDDNVAVLKSLHLVLKGAFSTVVAVSDPQLIPALIKEENVDVVLLDMNFGRGKMDGKDGLFWLDRIKHRSGLDCPPSVVLITAFGDIGLAVDSLKQGGDDFIQKPWDNTELIQKITEAAEKRRVAFSQPKAPAHPKEEDSLPHPILKEGETGKGDTAHLSDLEREHIRKVLDECGGNLTAASKKLGISRTTLYSKMKRYGLIP
;
A
#
# COMPACT_ATOMS: atom_id res chain seq x y z
N MET A 1 -10.38 17.50 -22.36
CA MET A 1 -10.72 16.20 -21.75
C MET A 1 -9.49 15.31 -21.78
N ILE A 2 -9.04 14.87 -20.64
CA ILE A 2 -7.81 14.08 -20.47
C ILE A 2 -8.09 12.65 -20.97
N GLN A 3 -7.24 12.11 -21.83
CA GLN A 3 -7.37 10.76 -22.36
C GLN A 3 -6.84 9.76 -21.32
N ALA A 4 -7.75 9.37 -20.40
CA ALA A 4 -7.48 8.35 -19.39
C ALA A 4 -8.80 7.64 -19.00
N ARG A 5 -8.67 6.37 -18.63
CA ARG A 5 -9.78 5.51 -18.15
C ARG A 5 -9.66 5.34 -16.65
N ILE A 6 -10.66 5.84 -15.94
CA ILE A 6 -10.70 5.87 -14.48
C ILE A 6 -11.74 4.85 -14.00
N LEU A 7 -11.33 3.98 -13.07
CA LEU A 7 -12.21 3.06 -12.37
C LEU A 7 -12.36 3.53 -10.91
N ILE A 8 -13.57 3.80 -10.48
CA ILE A 8 -13.90 4.23 -9.10
C ILE A 8 -14.53 3.05 -8.36
N ILE A 9 -14.05 2.79 -7.15
CA ILE A 9 -14.54 1.70 -6.31
C ILE A 9 -14.78 2.22 -4.89
N ASP A 10 -16.04 2.25 -4.48
CA ASP A 10 -16.48 2.71 -3.16
C ASP A 10 -17.87 2.07 -2.90
N ASP A 11 -18.11 1.48 -1.75
CA ASP A 11 -19.41 0.87 -1.41
C ASP A 11 -20.51 1.90 -1.14
N ASN A 12 -20.14 3.16 -0.96
CA ASN A 12 -21.07 4.27 -0.77
C ASN A 12 -21.51 4.85 -2.13
N VAL A 13 -22.75 4.54 -2.52
CA VAL A 13 -23.33 5.00 -3.78
C VAL A 13 -23.36 6.53 -3.93
N ALA A 14 -23.49 7.29 -2.82
CA ALA A 14 -23.47 8.75 -2.88
C ALA A 14 -22.05 9.27 -3.23
N VAL A 15 -21.02 8.66 -2.67
CA VAL A 15 -19.61 8.94 -2.99
C VAL A 15 -19.33 8.60 -4.45
N LEU A 16 -19.75 7.41 -4.92
CA LEU A 16 -19.60 7.01 -6.33
C LEU A 16 -20.22 8.02 -7.29
N LYS A 17 -21.46 8.44 -7.02
CA LYS A 17 -22.16 9.44 -7.87
C LYS A 17 -21.43 10.78 -7.90
N SER A 18 -20.96 11.26 -6.75
CA SER A 18 -20.23 12.52 -6.63
C SER A 18 -18.92 12.47 -7.41
N LEU A 19 -18.10 11.43 -7.19
CA LEU A 19 -16.85 11.23 -7.91
C LEU A 19 -17.06 11.07 -9.41
N HIS A 20 -18.04 10.25 -9.81
CA HIS A 20 -18.35 10.04 -11.23
C HIS A 20 -18.71 11.36 -11.92
N LEU A 21 -19.55 12.19 -11.30
CA LEU A 21 -19.97 13.47 -11.86
C LEU A 21 -18.78 14.42 -12.08
N VAL A 22 -17.91 14.53 -11.08
CA VAL A 22 -16.72 15.39 -11.15
C VAL A 22 -15.73 14.90 -12.21
N LEU A 23 -15.42 13.60 -12.18
CA LEU A 23 -14.39 13.03 -13.04
C LEU A 23 -14.82 12.88 -14.50
N LYS A 24 -16.11 12.63 -14.77
CA LYS A 24 -16.65 12.56 -16.13
C LYS A 24 -16.49 13.86 -16.92
N GLY A 25 -16.40 15.01 -16.23
CA GLY A 25 -16.10 16.31 -16.87
C GLY A 25 -14.64 16.46 -17.29
N ALA A 26 -13.73 15.72 -16.66
CA ALA A 26 -12.28 15.86 -16.87
C ALA A 26 -11.67 14.74 -17.74
N PHE A 27 -12.14 13.49 -17.59
CA PHE A 27 -11.55 12.30 -18.18
C PHE A 27 -12.42 11.67 -19.25
N SER A 28 -11.80 10.95 -20.21
CA SER A 28 -12.49 10.37 -21.38
C SER A 28 -13.42 9.22 -21.01
N THR A 29 -13.07 8.42 -20.02
CA THR A 29 -13.88 7.28 -19.56
C THR A 29 -13.82 7.20 -18.03
N VAL A 30 -14.98 7.08 -17.41
CA VAL A 30 -15.10 6.92 -15.96
C VAL A 30 -16.12 5.82 -15.69
N VAL A 31 -15.66 4.75 -15.03
CA VAL A 31 -16.49 3.63 -14.60
C VAL A 31 -16.54 3.65 -13.08
N ALA A 32 -17.73 3.48 -12.51
CA ALA A 32 -17.94 3.48 -11.06
C ALA A 32 -18.67 2.22 -10.62
N VAL A 33 -18.11 1.48 -9.69
CA VAL A 33 -18.68 0.23 -9.18
C VAL A 33 -18.63 0.18 -7.66
N SER A 34 -19.66 -0.44 -7.06
CA SER A 34 -19.75 -0.60 -5.61
C SER A 34 -19.21 -1.93 -5.10
N ASP A 35 -19.03 -2.90 -6.00
CA ASP A 35 -18.53 -4.23 -5.67
C ASP A 35 -17.06 -4.37 -6.06
N PRO A 36 -16.14 -4.44 -5.09
CA PRO A 36 -14.72 -4.59 -5.37
C PRO A 36 -14.35 -5.95 -6.00
N GLN A 37 -15.24 -6.95 -5.96
CA GLN A 37 -15.01 -8.24 -6.62
C GLN A 37 -14.92 -8.10 -8.15
N LEU A 38 -15.45 -7.02 -8.72
CA LEU A 38 -15.40 -6.73 -10.16
C LEU A 38 -14.05 -6.19 -10.62
N ILE A 39 -13.18 -5.74 -9.71
CA ILE A 39 -11.87 -5.14 -10.03
C ILE A 39 -11.05 -6.03 -10.99
N PRO A 40 -10.82 -7.33 -10.73
CA PRO A 40 -9.95 -8.15 -11.57
C PRO A 40 -10.42 -8.29 -13.02
N ALA A 41 -11.74 -8.28 -13.24
CA ALA A 41 -12.31 -8.32 -14.58
C ALA A 41 -12.15 -6.96 -15.27
N LEU A 42 -12.57 -5.88 -14.59
CA LEU A 42 -12.59 -4.53 -15.16
C LEU A 42 -11.20 -4.01 -15.54
N ILE A 43 -10.17 -4.26 -14.70
CA ILE A 43 -8.81 -3.80 -15.03
C ILE A 43 -8.20 -4.52 -16.24
N LYS A 44 -8.65 -5.74 -16.55
CA LYS A 44 -8.20 -6.50 -17.73
C LYS A 44 -8.96 -6.11 -18.99
N GLU A 45 -10.28 -5.99 -18.89
CA GLU A 45 -11.16 -5.77 -20.03
C GLU A 45 -11.16 -4.31 -20.48
N GLU A 46 -11.15 -3.38 -19.52
CA GLU A 46 -11.33 -1.95 -19.79
C GLU A 46 -10.02 -1.18 -20.00
N ASN A 47 -8.87 -1.83 -19.89
CA ASN A 47 -7.56 -1.18 -19.97
C ASN A 47 -7.48 0.11 -19.11
N VAL A 48 -7.81 -0.05 -17.83
CA VAL A 48 -7.91 1.03 -16.84
C VAL A 48 -6.55 1.69 -16.61
N ASP A 49 -6.50 3.01 -16.60
CA ASP A 49 -5.28 3.78 -16.31
C ASP A 49 -5.11 4.05 -14.82
N VAL A 50 -6.18 4.44 -14.14
CA VAL A 50 -6.17 4.75 -12.71
C VAL A 50 -7.34 4.08 -12.02
N VAL A 51 -7.07 3.43 -10.91
CA VAL A 51 -8.08 2.93 -9.96
C VAL A 51 -8.15 3.90 -8.79
N LEU A 52 -9.32 4.47 -8.56
CA LEU A 52 -9.63 5.25 -7.37
C LEU A 52 -10.34 4.32 -6.38
N LEU A 53 -9.67 3.97 -5.29
CA LEU A 53 -10.04 2.87 -4.41
C LEU A 53 -10.35 3.36 -3.00
N ASP A 54 -11.55 3.09 -2.50
CA ASP A 54 -11.85 3.32 -1.09
C ASP A 54 -11.04 2.37 -0.19
N MET A 55 -10.65 2.87 0.98
CA MET A 55 -9.89 2.07 1.95
C MET A 55 -10.76 1.10 2.74
N ASN A 56 -12.06 1.37 2.88
CA ASN A 56 -12.95 0.62 3.76
C ASN A 56 -14.22 0.20 3.00
N PHE A 57 -14.46 -1.09 2.89
CA PHE A 57 -15.65 -1.67 2.30
C PHE A 57 -16.50 -2.34 3.38
N GLY A 58 -17.82 -2.08 3.35
CA GLY A 58 -18.77 -2.70 4.25
C GLY A 58 -18.98 -1.96 5.58
N ARG A 59 -20.11 -2.25 6.22
CA ARG A 59 -20.52 -1.61 7.46
C ARG A 59 -19.70 -2.10 8.65
N GLY A 60 -18.98 -1.17 9.32
CA GLY A 60 -18.44 -1.37 10.67
C GLY A 60 -16.96 -1.74 10.77
N LYS A 61 -16.21 -1.83 9.67
CA LYS A 61 -14.76 -1.98 9.71
C LYS A 61 -14.10 -0.74 9.08
N MET A 62 -13.43 0.03 9.90
CA MET A 62 -12.66 1.22 9.47
C MET A 62 -11.16 1.00 9.71
N ASP A 63 -10.66 -0.20 9.40
CA ASP A 63 -9.25 -0.56 9.62
C ASP A 63 -8.39 -0.51 8.35
N GLY A 64 -8.97 -0.14 7.21
CA GLY A 64 -8.31 0.02 5.92
C GLY A 64 -7.78 -1.27 5.28
N LYS A 65 -8.01 -2.42 5.92
CA LYS A 65 -7.46 -3.71 5.44
C LYS A 65 -8.04 -4.13 4.11
N ASP A 66 -9.30 -3.79 3.86
CA ASP A 66 -9.95 -4.14 2.60
C ASP A 66 -9.30 -3.39 1.43
N GLY A 67 -9.03 -2.08 1.59
CA GLY A 67 -8.32 -1.28 0.60
C GLY A 67 -6.90 -1.81 0.34
N LEU A 68 -6.14 -2.14 1.39
CA LEU A 68 -4.80 -2.72 1.26
C LEU A 68 -4.83 -4.09 0.58
N PHE A 69 -5.82 -4.93 0.87
CA PHE A 69 -6.01 -6.22 0.20
C PHE A 69 -6.22 -6.05 -1.31
N TRP A 70 -7.08 -5.13 -1.72
CA TRP A 70 -7.34 -4.88 -3.13
C TRP A 70 -6.18 -4.19 -3.83
N LEU A 71 -5.46 -3.30 -3.13
CA LEU A 71 -4.23 -2.69 -3.63
C LEU A 71 -3.19 -3.78 -3.98
N ASP A 72 -2.93 -4.74 -3.08
CA ASP A 72 -2.01 -5.86 -3.33
C ASP A 72 -2.46 -6.67 -4.56
N ARG A 73 -3.77 -6.96 -4.67
CA ARG A 73 -4.30 -7.71 -5.81
C ARG A 73 -4.15 -6.98 -7.14
N ILE A 74 -4.36 -5.66 -7.15
CA ILE A 74 -4.21 -4.85 -8.36
C ILE A 74 -2.73 -4.77 -8.77
N LYS A 75 -1.86 -4.44 -7.84
CA LYS A 75 -0.44 -4.18 -8.12
C LYS A 75 0.38 -5.44 -8.35
N HIS A 76 0.16 -6.49 -7.58
CA HIS A 76 1.06 -7.65 -7.54
C HIS A 76 0.43 -8.95 -8.05
N ARG A 77 -0.89 -9.05 -8.09
CA ARG A 77 -1.61 -10.29 -8.45
C ARG A 77 -2.54 -10.17 -9.64
N SER A 78 -2.56 -9.04 -10.33
CA SER A 78 -3.40 -8.83 -11.51
C SER A 78 -2.96 -9.65 -12.73
N GLY A 79 -1.69 -10.03 -12.79
CA GLY A 79 -1.09 -10.66 -13.97
C GLY A 79 -0.89 -9.70 -15.14
N LEU A 80 -1.00 -8.40 -14.91
CA LEU A 80 -0.74 -7.36 -15.91
C LEU A 80 0.73 -6.96 -15.88
N ASP A 81 1.34 -6.82 -17.04
CA ASP A 81 2.71 -6.32 -17.17
C ASP A 81 2.87 -4.88 -16.68
N CYS A 82 1.85 -4.07 -16.86
CA CYS A 82 1.77 -2.71 -16.37
C CYS A 82 0.39 -2.51 -15.70
N PRO A 83 0.27 -2.78 -14.39
CA PRO A 83 -0.98 -2.59 -13.67
C PRO A 83 -1.37 -1.10 -13.63
N PRO A 84 -2.66 -0.78 -13.42
CA PRO A 84 -3.10 0.60 -13.29
C PRO A 84 -2.46 1.30 -12.09
N SER A 85 -2.34 2.62 -12.15
CA SER A 85 -2.05 3.42 -10.97
C SER A 85 -3.20 3.31 -9.97
N VAL A 86 -2.88 3.28 -8.67
CA VAL A 86 -3.90 3.19 -7.62
C VAL A 86 -3.81 4.41 -6.73
N VAL A 87 -4.86 5.21 -6.73
CA VAL A 87 -5.06 6.34 -5.82
C VAL A 87 -6.09 5.93 -4.77
N LEU A 88 -5.70 6.00 -3.50
CA LEU A 88 -6.58 5.59 -2.42
C LEU A 88 -7.43 6.73 -1.91
N ILE A 89 -8.67 6.46 -1.51
CA ILE A 89 -9.52 7.42 -0.82
C ILE A 89 -9.61 7.01 0.65
N THR A 90 -9.31 7.94 1.55
CA THR A 90 -9.26 7.65 2.98
C THR A 90 -10.07 8.65 3.78
N ALA A 91 -10.62 8.22 4.92
CA ALA A 91 -11.31 9.09 5.84
C ALA A 91 -10.34 10.01 6.61
N PHE A 92 -10.84 11.06 7.18
CA PHE A 92 -10.05 11.97 8.02
C PHE A 92 -9.49 11.22 9.25
N GLY A 93 -8.16 11.30 9.43
CA GLY A 93 -7.47 10.67 10.57
C GLY A 93 -6.70 9.38 10.24
N ASP A 94 -6.87 8.80 9.05
CA ASP A 94 -6.21 7.55 8.64
C ASP A 94 -4.86 7.76 7.92
N ILE A 95 -4.10 8.80 8.31
CA ILE A 95 -2.79 9.13 7.70
C ILE A 95 -1.83 7.94 7.78
N GLY A 96 -1.88 7.17 8.87
CA GLY A 96 -1.04 5.97 9.01
C GLY A 96 -1.33 4.92 7.93
N LEU A 97 -2.61 4.70 7.63
CA LEU A 97 -3.04 3.79 6.56
C LEU A 97 -2.65 4.31 5.17
N ALA A 98 -2.75 5.62 4.95
CA ALA A 98 -2.32 6.25 3.70
C ALA A 98 -0.82 6.02 3.46
N VAL A 99 0.02 6.24 4.48
CA VAL A 99 1.47 6.00 4.40
C VAL A 99 1.79 4.51 4.17
N ASP A 100 1.09 3.61 4.84
CA ASP A 100 1.30 2.17 4.67
C ASP A 100 0.85 1.70 3.28
N SER A 101 -0.19 2.30 2.71
CA SER A 101 -0.63 2.00 1.35
C SER A 101 0.38 2.46 0.28
N LEU A 102 1.00 3.62 0.46
CA LEU A 102 2.07 4.08 -0.45
C LEU A 102 3.28 3.12 -0.42
N LYS A 103 3.66 2.60 0.76
CA LYS A 103 4.73 1.59 0.88
C LYS A 103 4.38 0.26 0.19
N GLN A 104 3.09 -0.06 0.09
CA GLN A 104 2.59 -1.26 -0.58
C GLN A 104 2.33 -1.08 -2.09
N GLY A 105 2.78 0.03 -2.66
CA GLY A 105 2.69 0.29 -4.10
C GLY A 105 1.49 1.14 -4.52
N GLY A 106 0.78 1.76 -3.59
CA GLY A 106 -0.16 2.84 -3.90
C GLY A 106 0.58 4.04 -4.50
N ASP A 107 -0.01 4.68 -5.48
CA ASP A 107 0.63 5.80 -6.17
C ASP A 107 0.40 7.14 -5.48
N ASP A 108 -0.78 7.32 -4.86
CA ASP A 108 -1.14 8.50 -4.08
C ASP A 108 -2.38 8.21 -3.21
N PHE A 109 -2.79 9.19 -2.40
CA PHE A 109 -4.04 9.13 -1.64
C PHE A 109 -4.78 10.47 -1.63
N ILE A 110 -6.10 10.42 -1.42
CA ILE A 110 -7.00 11.56 -1.32
C ILE A 110 -7.79 11.42 -0.03
N GLN A 111 -7.86 12.49 0.74
CA GLN A 111 -8.60 12.52 1.99
C GLN A 111 -10.06 12.95 1.77
N LYS A 112 -11.00 12.27 2.42
CA LYS A 112 -12.41 12.69 2.50
C LYS A 112 -12.57 13.73 3.62
N PRO A 113 -13.25 14.89 3.40
CA PRO A 113 -13.75 15.39 2.12
C PRO A 113 -12.63 15.96 1.24
N TRP A 114 -12.72 15.78 -0.05
CA TRP A 114 -11.73 16.26 -1.04
C TRP A 114 -12.09 17.61 -1.66
N ASP A 115 -11.10 18.30 -2.17
CA ASP A 115 -11.24 19.37 -3.13
C ASP A 115 -11.26 18.81 -4.55
N ASN A 116 -12.15 19.31 -5.41
CA ASN A 116 -12.29 18.77 -6.77
C ASN A 116 -11.07 19.05 -7.65
N THR A 117 -10.38 20.17 -7.43
CA THR A 117 -9.18 20.54 -8.17
C THR A 117 -8.02 19.61 -7.79
N GLU A 118 -7.81 19.39 -6.49
CA GLU A 118 -6.81 18.45 -5.98
C GLU A 118 -7.08 17.02 -6.46
N LEU A 119 -8.35 16.58 -6.41
CA LEU A 119 -8.78 15.25 -6.89
C LEU A 119 -8.40 15.05 -8.37
N ILE A 120 -8.78 16.00 -9.24
CA ILE A 120 -8.49 15.91 -10.67
C ILE A 120 -6.98 15.95 -10.93
N GLN A 121 -6.24 16.82 -10.24
CA GLN A 121 -4.80 16.92 -10.36
C GLN A 121 -4.10 15.61 -10.02
N LYS A 122 -4.37 15.03 -8.84
CA LYS A 122 -3.75 13.78 -8.38
C LYS A 122 -4.05 12.60 -9.33
N ILE A 123 -5.28 12.49 -9.82
CA ILE A 123 -5.64 11.44 -10.78
C ILE A 123 -4.94 11.67 -12.12
N THR A 124 -4.78 12.92 -12.56
CA THR A 124 -4.03 13.25 -13.79
C THR A 124 -2.58 12.83 -13.67
N GLU A 125 -1.93 13.19 -12.57
CA GLU A 125 -0.54 12.80 -12.30
C GLU A 125 -0.36 11.28 -12.25
N ALA A 126 -1.30 10.56 -11.62
CA ALA A 126 -1.28 9.10 -11.56
C ALA A 126 -1.44 8.47 -12.96
N ALA A 127 -2.32 9.01 -13.81
CA ALA A 127 -2.50 8.56 -15.18
C ALA A 127 -1.25 8.80 -16.05
N GLU A 128 -0.60 9.95 -15.88
CA GLU A 128 0.64 10.27 -16.58
C GLU A 128 1.80 9.36 -16.17
N LYS A 129 1.97 9.11 -14.86
CA LYS A 129 2.97 8.16 -14.35
C LYS A 129 2.80 6.78 -14.98
N ARG A 130 1.58 6.26 -15.03
CA ARG A 130 1.30 4.96 -15.66
C ARG A 130 1.63 4.98 -17.15
N ARG A 131 1.25 6.04 -17.88
CA ARG A 131 1.51 6.15 -19.32
C ARG A 131 3.02 6.17 -19.62
N VAL A 132 3.81 6.88 -18.81
CA VAL A 132 5.27 6.86 -18.91
C VAL A 132 5.82 5.47 -18.65
N ALA A 133 5.38 4.80 -17.60
CA ALA A 133 5.79 3.43 -17.27
C ALA A 133 5.42 2.43 -18.38
N PHE A 134 4.26 2.59 -19.01
CA PHE A 134 3.81 1.75 -20.13
C PHE A 134 4.61 2.00 -21.41
N SER A 135 5.08 3.24 -21.64
CA SER A 135 5.82 3.63 -22.84
C SER A 135 7.32 3.29 -22.76
N GLN A 136 7.84 2.98 -21.58
CA GLN A 136 9.24 2.54 -21.45
C GLN A 136 9.33 1.08 -21.87
N PRO A 137 10.20 0.73 -22.84
CA PRO A 137 10.49 -0.68 -23.12
C PRO A 137 10.97 -1.31 -21.81
N LYS A 138 10.27 -2.36 -21.37
CA LYS A 138 10.70 -3.15 -20.22
C LYS A 138 12.14 -3.57 -20.49
N ALA A 139 13.10 -3.05 -19.73
CA ALA A 139 14.44 -3.61 -19.71
C ALA A 139 14.25 -5.12 -19.52
N PRO A 140 14.92 -5.97 -20.32
CA PRO A 140 14.74 -7.40 -20.20
C PRO A 140 14.91 -7.75 -18.73
N ALA A 141 13.92 -8.43 -18.17
CA ALA A 141 14.00 -8.96 -16.82
C ALA A 141 15.34 -9.68 -16.77
N HIS A 142 16.25 -9.24 -15.91
CA HIS A 142 17.46 -9.98 -15.64
C HIS A 142 17.01 -11.42 -15.36
N PRO A 143 17.49 -12.40 -16.10
CA PRO A 143 17.30 -13.79 -15.70
C PRO A 143 17.77 -13.83 -14.25
N LYS A 144 17.00 -14.45 -13.39
CA LYS A 144 17.51 -14.86 -12.09
C LYS A 144 18.80 -15.61 -12.41
N GLU A 145 19.93 -14.96 -12.21
CA GLU A 145 21.19 -15.65 -12.22
C GLU A 145 21.08 -16.70 -11.11
N GLU A 146 20.83 -17.92 -11.51
CA GLU A 146 21.19 -19.05 -10.70
C GLU A 146 22.68 -18.85 -10.43
N ASP A 147 22.99 -18.55 -9.20
CA ASP A 147 24.31 -18.34 -8.65
C ASP A 147 25.14 -19.61 -8.85
N SER A 148 25.80 -19.68 -10.01
CA SER A 148 26.83 -20.66 -10.31
C SER A 148 28.18 -19.96 -10.30
N LEU A 149 28.55 -19.42 -9.16
CA LEU A 149 29.94 -19.05 -8.92
C LEU A 149 30.68 -20.27 -8.34
N PRO A 150 31.81 -20.66 -8.92
CA PRO A 150 32.60 -21.74 -8.37
C PRO A 150 33.18 -21.33 -7.02
N HIS A 151 32.86 -22.09 -6.00
CA HIS A 151 33.46 -21.96 -4.69
C HIS A 151 34.99 -22.15 -4.76
N PRO A 152 35.79 -21.23 -4.23
CA PRO A 152 37.11 -21.59 -3.78
C PRO A 152 36.98 -22.39 -2.48
N ILE A 153 37.46 -23.59 -2.51
CA ILE A 153 37.63 -24.47 -1.33
C ILE A 153 38.58 -23.76 -0.37
N LEU A 154 38.06 -23.26 0.74
CA LEU A 154 38.87 -22.93 1.90
C LEU A 154 38.44 -23.79 3.08
N LYS A 155 39.45 -24.42 3.66
CA LYS A 155 39.45 -25.44 4.68
C LYS A 155 38.72 -24.97 5.99
N GLU A 156 38.16 -25.98 6.63
CA GLU A 156 37.60 -25.96 7.99
C GLU A 156 38.48 -25.25 9.00
N GLY A 157 37.82 -24.41 9.81
CA GLY A 157 38.42 -23.75 10.97
C GLY A 157 37.43 -22.85 11.67
N GLU A 158 36.72 -23.39 12.64
CA GLU A 158 36.17 -22.72 13.84
C GLU A 158 35.05 -21.65 13.72
N THR A 159 33.88 -22.09 14.15
CA THR A 159 32.86 -21.39 15.01
C THR A 159 32.66 -19.89 14.85
N GLY A 160 31.58 -19.55 14.15
CA GLY A 160 30.92 -18.27 14.24
C GLY A 160 29.48 -18.39 13.77
N LYS A 161 28.53 -18.53 14.68
CA LYS A 161 27.09 -18.44 14.43
C LYS A 161 26.77 -17.10 13.82
N GLY A 162 26.59 -17.03 12.52
CA GLY A 162 26.00 -15.88 11.82
C GLY A 162 24.48 -15.97 11.92
N ASP A 163 23.90 -15.31 12.92
CA ASP A 163 22.48 -15.11 13.10
C ASP A 163 21.93 -14.31 11.91
N THR A 164 21.17 -14.96 11.05
CA THR A 164 20.16 -14.27 10.25
C THR A 164 19.01 -13.92 11.19
N ALA A 165 19.20 -12.87 11.98
CA ALA A 165 18.15 -12.35 12.83
C ALA A 165 16.99 -11.88 11.93
N HIS A 166 15.84 -12.54 12.04
CA HIS A 166 14.63 -12.09 11.37
C HIS A 166 14.30 -10.67 11.79
N LEU A 167 13.78 -9.84 10.89
CA LEU A 167 13.39 -8.44 11.16
C LEU A 167 12.51 -8.32 12.42
N SER A 168 11.71 -9.35 12.72
CA SER A 168 10.92 -9.48 13.94
C SER A 168 11.75 -9.59 15.21
N ASP A 169 12.92 -10.21 15.14
CA ASP A 169 13.80 -10.37 16.31
C ASP A 169 14.54 -9.07 16.59
N LEU A 170 14.97 -8.35 15.57
CA LEU A 170 15.55 -6.99 15.69
C LEU A 170 14.52 -6.00 16.24
N GLU A 171 13.27 -6.06 15.79
CA GLU A 171 12.20 -5.20 16.32
C GLU A 171 11.90 -5.52 17.78
N ARG A 172 11.83 -6.81 18.15
CA ARG A 172 11.64 -7.27 19.53
C ARG A 172 12.74 -6.77 20.44
N GLU A 173 14.00 -6.91 20.01
CA GLU A 173 15.16 -6.49 20.78
C GLU A 173 15.21 -4.96 20.95
N HIS A 174 14.88 -4.22 19.89
CA HIS A 174 14.78 -2.77 19.94
C HIS A 174 13.69 -2.29 20.91
N ILE A 175 12.51 -2.89 20.88
CA ILE A 175 11.42 -2.57 21.82
C ILE A 175 11.84 -2.88 23.25
N ARG A 176 12.48 -4.02 23.50
CA ARG A 176 12.97 -4.41 24.82
C ARG A 176 13.99 -3.41 25.37
N LYS A 177 14.97 -3.05 24.54
CA LYS A 177 15.99 -2.06 24.91
C LYS A 177 15.40 -0.71 25.31
N VAL A 178 14.44 -0.20 24.51
CA VAL A 178 13.78 1.08 24.81
C VAL A 178 12.91 0.99 26.06
N LEU A 179 12.27 -0.13 26.33
CA LEU A 179 11.51 -0.35 27.56
C LEU A 179 12.43 -0.34 28.79
N ASP A 180 13.57 -1.02 28.73
CA ASP A 180 14.56 -1.05 29.79
C ASP A 180 15.14 0.35 30.06
N GLU A 181 15.48 1.09 29.02
CA GLU A 181 15.94 2.49 29.11
C GLU A 181 14.89 3.45 29.70
N CYS A 182 13.61 3.15 29.54
CA CYS A 182 12.51 3.91 30.10
C CYS A 182 12.00 3.37 31.45
N GLY A 183 12.70 2.43 32.06
CA GLY A 183 12.31 1.82 33.34
C GLY A 183 10.91 1.16 33.33
N GLY A 184 10.50 0.59 32.20
CA GLY A 184 9.17 -0.01 32.00
C GLY A 184 8.04 0.99 31.76
N ASN A 185 8.31 2.29 31.67
CA ASN A 185 7.30 3.31 31.44
C ASN A 185 6.82 3.30 29.99
N LEU A 186 5.62 2.70 29.75
CA LEU A 186 5.04 2.54 28.42
C LEU A 186 4.77 3.87 27.71
N THR A 187 4.47 4.94 28.45
CA THR A 187 4.22 6.26 27.86
C THR A 187 5.50 6.90 27.37
N ALA A 188 6.59 6.77 28.12
CA ALA A 188 7.91 7.25 27.70
C ALA A 188 8.45 6.42 26.54
N ALA A 189 8.34 5.10 26.62
CA ALA A 189 8.79 4.18 25.59
C ALA A 189 8.03 4.37 24.25
N SER A 190 6.71 4.55 24.29
CA SER A 190 5.92 4.80 23.07
C SER A 190 6.32 6.10 22.39
N LYS A 191 6.57 7.18 23.14
CA LYS A 191 7.08 8.44 22.59
C LYS A 191 8.48 8.25 21.96
N LYS A 192 9.36 7.52 22.62
CA LYS A 192 10.74 7.29 22.14
C LYS A 192 10.76 6.41 20.88
N LEU A 193 9.83 5.45 20.77
CA LEU A 193 9.66 4.59 19.62
C LEU A 193 8.85 5.23 18.48
N GLY A 194 8.24 6.41 18.70
CA GLY A 194 7.42 7.09 17.70
C GLY A 194 6.10 6.35 17.37
N ILE A 195 5.60 5.50 18.29
CA ILE A 195 4.37 4.72 18.09
C ILE A 195 3.35 5.00 19.20
N SER A 196 2.07 4.66 18.94
CA SER A 196 1.04 4.81 19.96
C SER A 196 1.23 3.81 21.11
N ARG A 197 0.75 4.15 22.31
CA ARG A 197 0.81 3.25 23.47
C ARG A 197 0.08 1.92 23.22
N THR A 198 -1.03 1.95 22.50
CA THR A 198 -1.78 0.77 22.09
C THR A 198 -0.99 -0.11 21.11
N THR A 199 -0.30 0.51 20.16
CA THR A 199 0.59 -0.20 19.22
C THR A 199 1.76 -0.85 19.95
N LEU A 200 2.38 -0.13 20.89
CA LEU A 200 3.46 -0.69 21.72
C LEU A 200 2.97 -1.90 22.52
N TYR A 201 1.81 -1.78 23.18
CA TYR A 201 1.24 -2.87 23.96
C TYR A 201 0.94 -4.12 23.11
N SER A 202 0.37 -3.93 21.90
CA SER A 202 0.10 -5.02 20.94
C SER A 202 1.38 -5.73 20.48
N LYS A 203 2.45 -4.97 20.23
CA LYS A 203 3.76 -5.49 19.85
C LYS A 203 4.42 -6.24 21.03
N MET A 204 4.34 -5.69 22.23
CA MET A 204 4.85 -6.37 23.45
C MET A 204 4.15 -7.70 23.68
N LYS A 205 2.82 -7.76 23.51
CA LYS A 205 2.03 -9.01 23.59
C LYS A 205 2.45 -10.00 22.51
N ARG A 206 2.61 -9.55 21.27
CA ARG A 206 3.06 -10.38 20.14
C ARG A 206 4.44 -10.99 20.36
N TYR A 207 5.35 -10.24 20.99
CA TYR A 207 6.73 -10.67 21.22
C TYR A 207 6.97 -11.30 22.60
N GLY A 208 5.91 -11.51 23.40
CA GLY A 208 6.04 -12.11 24.73
C GLY A 208 6.82 -11.28 25.73
N LEU A 209 6.81 -9.95 25.59
CA LEU A 209 7.47 -8.99 26.47
C LEU A 209 6.59 -8.55 27.66
N ILE A 210 5.38 -9.04 27.73
CA ILE A 210 4.44 -8.92 28.86
C ILE A 210 3.89 -10.31 29.17
N PRO A 211 3.70 -10.61 30.49
CA PRO A 211 3.12 -11.88 30.92
C PRO A 211 1.66 -12.04 30.46
#